data_c19a1dd859434443de16109ca70bf671
#
_entry.id   c19a1dd859434443de16109ca70bf671
#
_cell.length_a   1.000
_cell.length_b   1.000
_cell.length_c   1.000
_cell.angle_alpha   90.00
_cell.angle_beta   90.00
_cell.angle_gamma   90.00
#
_symmetry.space_group_name_H-M   'P 1'
#
loop_
_entity.id
_entity.type
_entity.pdbx_description
1 polymer ?
#
loop_
_entity_poly.entity_id
_entity_poly.type
_entity_poly.pdbx_seq_one_letter_code
_entity_poly.pdbx_strand_id
1 'polypeptide(L)' 'MSAMIFEFEQKADAAVIKVVGVGGGGGNAVNRMIDEHMAGVEFLSINTDAQALTHSKADVKIQ' A
#
# COMPACT_ATOMS: atom_id res chain seq x y z
N MET A 1 11.98 -8.05 -7.09
CA MET A 1 12.28 -6.99 -6.11
C MET A 1 11.05 -6.68 -5.29
N SER A 2 11.24 -6.46 -4.01
CA SER A 2 10.16 -6.07 -3.12
C SER A 2 10.62 -4.94 -2.22
N ALA A 3 9.75 -3.99 -2.01
CA ALA A 3 10.04 -2.83 -1.17
C ALA A 3 8.77 -2.30 -0.54
N MET A 4 8.94 -1.61 0.59
CA MET A 4 7.90 -0.84 1.25
C MET A 4 8.36 0.59 1.36
N ILE A 5 7.52 1.50 0.94
CA ILE A 5 7.79 2.94 1.00
C ILE A 5 6.71 3.58 1.85
N PHE A 6 7.14 4.40 2.80
CA PHE A 6 6.23 5.13 3.67
C PHE A 6 6.35 6.61 3.39
N GLU A 7 5.23 7.26 3.20
CA GLU A 7 5.18 8.71 2.99
C GLU A 7 4.21 9.31 4.01
N PHE A 8 4.67 10.34 4.68
CA PHE A 8 3.86 11.08 5.64
C PHE A 8 3.51 12.43 5.03
N GLU A 9 2.23 12.74 5.00
CA GLU A 9 1.76 14.01 4.48
C GLU A 9 0.86 14.67 5.53
N GLN A 10 1.16 15.92 5.88
CA GLN A 10 0.35 16.68 6.79
C GLN A 10 -0.38 17.78 6.03
N LYS A 11 -1.70 17.80 6.16
CA LYS A 11 -2.57 18.80 5.52
C LYS A 11 -3.43 19.44 6.57
N ALA A 12 -3.27 20.76 6.78
CA ALA A 12 -4.07 21.52 7.75
C ALA A 12 -4.15 20.78 9.10
N ASP A 13 -5.33 20.25 9.42
CA ASP A 13 -5.57 19.58 10.69
C ASP A 13 -5.47 18.05 10.59
N ALA A 14 -5.11 17.52 9.44
CA ALA A 14 -5.08 16.08 9.21
C ALA A 14 -3.70 15.61 8.79
N ALA A 15 -3.33 14.42 9.25
CA ALA A 15 -2.13 13.73 8.81
C ALA A 15 -2.55 12.48 8.05
N VAL A 16 -1.94 12.25 6.89
CA VAL A 16 -2.18 11.07 6.08
C VAL A 16 -0.87 10.33 5.91
N ILE A 17 -0.91 9.03 6.17
CA ILE A 17 0.22 8.15 5.93
C ILE A 17 -0.09 7.33 4.69
N LYS A 18 0.80 7.36 3.71
CA LYS A 18 0.70 6.53 2.52
C LYS A 18 1.71 5.41 2.61
N VAL A 19 1.27 4.21 2.38
CA VAL A 19 2.13 3.03 2.37
C VAL A 19 2.08 2.43 0.98
N VAL A 20 3.24 2.34 0.34
CA VAL A 20 3.36 1.80 -1.01
C VAL A 20 4.11 0.48 -0.94
N GLY A 21 3.44 -0.59 -1.34
CA GLY A 21 4.06 -1.90 -1.46
C GLY A 21 4.48 -2.13 -2.91
N VAL A 22 5.75 -2.44 -3.12
CA VAL A 22 6.32 -2.67 -4.44
C VAL A 22 6.72 -4.14 -4.56
N GLY A 23 6.29 -4.78 -5.64
CA GLY A 23 6.57 -6.19 -5.89
C GLY A 23 5.72 -7.12 -5.03
N GLY A 24 5.97 -8.44 -5.15
CA GLY A 24 5.17 -9.45 -4.46
C GLY A 24 5.24 -9.35 -2.95
N GLY A 25 6.44 -9.21 -2.40
CA GLY A 25 6.64 -9.11 -0.96
C GLY A 25 6.05 -7.83 -0.38
N GLY A 26 6.22 -6.69 -1.08
CA GLY A 26 5.62 -5.43 -0.67
C GLY A 26 4.10 -5.47 -0.69
N GLY A 27 3.53 -6.09 -1.73
CA GLY A 27 2.08 -6.26 -1.83
C GLY A 27 1.52 -7.14 -0.71
N ASN A 28 2.21 -8.22 -0.37
CA ASN A 28 1.80 -9.07 0.75
C ASN A 28 1.84 -8.32 2.07
N ALA A 29 2.88 -7.52 2.28
CA ALA A 29 2.99 -6.72 3.51
C ALA A 29 1.86 -5.70 3.60
N VAL A 30 1.52 -5.04 2.49
CA VAL A 30 0.39 -4.10 2.43
C VAL A 30 -0.91 -4.81 2.79
N ASN A 31 -1.16 -5.99 2.22
CA ASN A 31 -2.38 -6.74 2.53
C ASN A 31 -2.49 -7.07 4.01
N ARG A 32 -1.38 -7.44 4.64
CA ARG A 32 -1.37 -7.70 6.09
C ARG A 32 -1.70 -6.47 6.90
N MET A 33 -1.15 -5.32 6.53
CA MET A 33 -1.44 -4.07 7.21
C MET A 33 -2.91 -3.69 7.06
N ILE A 34 -3.49 -3.90 5.89
CA ILE A 34 -4.91 -3.64 5.66
C ILE A 34 -5.76 -4.55 6.57
N ASP A 35 -5.40 -5.81 6.70
CA ASP A 35 -6.11 -6.74 7.57
C ASP A 35 -6.06 -6.34 9.05
N GLU A 36 -5.07 -5.55 9.44
CA GLU A 36 -4.96 -5.00 10.80
C GLU A 36 -5.85 -3.77 11.03
N HIS A 37 -6.59 -3.34 10.01
CA HIS A 37 -7.54 -2.22 10.10
C HIS A 37 -6.91 -0.92 10.60
N MET A 38 -5.83 -0.50 9.97
CA MET A 38 -5.13 0.73 10.34
C MET A 38 -5.86 1.96 9.80
N ALA A 39 -6.36 2.80 10.71
CA ALA A 39 -7.05 4.03 10.34
C ALA A 39 -6.05 5.12 9.93
N GLY A 40 -6.46 6.00 9.02
CA GLY A 40 -5.64 7.14 8.60
C GLY A 40 -4.49 6.77 7.67
N VAL A 41 -4.54 5.58 7.09
CA VAL A 41 -3.49 5.10 6.18
C VAL A 41 -4.11 4.83 4.81
N GLU A 42 -3.45 5.31 3.78
CA GLU A 42 -3.79 5.01 2.40
C GLU A 42 -2.79 4.01 1.85
N PHE A 43 -3.29 2.96 1.22
CA PHE A 43 -2.45 1.87 0.73
C PHE A 43 -2.40 1.84 -0.79
N LEU A 44 -1.18 1.71 -1.31
CA LEU A 44 -0.93 1.56 -2.74
C LEU A 44 -0.13 0.28 -2.97
N SER A 45 -0.39 -0.38 -4.08
CA SER A 45 0.37 -1.56 -4.48
C SER A 45 0.85 -1.40 -5.91
N ILE A 46 2.13 -1.60 -6.13
CA ILE A 46 2.77 -1.49 -7.44
C ILE A 46 3.38 -2.84 -7.78
N ASN A 47 3.02 -3.39 -8.92
CA ASN A 47 3.56 -4.67 -9.36
C ASN A 47 3.46 -4.77 -10.88
N THR A 48 4.45 -5.39 -11.50
CA THR A 48 4.39 -5.71 -12.93
C THR A 48 3.49 -6.90 -13.21
N ASP A 49 3.22 -7.72 -12.20
CA ASP A 49 2.36 -8.90 -12.31
C ASP A 49 0.90 -8.52 -12.05
N ALA A 50 0.10 -8.53 -13.12
CA ALA A 50 -1.32 -8.18 -13.03
C ALA A 50 -2.10 -9.14 -12.13
N GLN A 51 -1.72 -10.41 -12.07
CA GLN A 51 -2.40 -11.39 -11.23
C GLN A 51 -2.18 -11.07 -9.74
N ALA A 52 -0.98 -10.66 -9.39
CA ALA A 52 -0.70 -10.25 -8.01
C ALA A 52 -1.57 -9.05 -7.60
N LEU A 53 -1.75 -8.10 -8.52
CA LEU A 53 -2.60 -6.95 -8.25
C LEU A 53 -4.06 -7.32 -8.10
N THR A 54 -4.53 -8.35 -8.77
CA THR A 54 -5.91 -8.83 -8.63
C THR A 54 -6.21 -9.23 -7.19
N HIS A 55 -5.23 -9.78 -6.48
CA HIS A 55 -5.38 -10.20 -5.09
C HIS A 55 -5.03 -9.12 -4.08
N SER A 56 -4.61 -7.95 -4.54
CA SER A 56 -4.28 -6.84 -3.66
C SER A 56 -5.54 -6.20 -3.08
N LYS A 57 -5.48 -5.88 -1.80
CA LYS A 57 -6.54 -5.15 -1.09
C LYS A 57 -6.28 -3.64 -1.05
N ALA A 58 -5.21 -3.19 -1.69
CA ALA A 58 -4.84 -1.77 -1.68
C ALA A 58 -5.90 -0.88 -2.33
N ASP A 59 -5.96 0.37 -1.87
CA ASP A 59 -6.88 1.36 -2.40
C ASP A 59 -6.53 1.73 -3.84
N VAL A 60 -5.23 1.78 -4.14
CA VAL A 60 -4.73 2.10 -5.47
C VAL A 60 -3.77 1.01 -5.92
N LYS A 61 -3.96 0.55 -7.15
CA LYS A 61 -3.14 -0.50 -7.74
C LYS A 61 -2.53 0.03 -9.04
N ILE A 62 -1.21 -0.11 -9.17
CA ILE A 62 -0.46 0.39 -10.33
C ILE A 62 0.36 -0.75 -10.92
N GLN A 63 0.16 -0.99 -12.18
CA GLN A 63 0.93 -1.99 -12.92
C GLN A 63 2.07 -1.37 -13.72
#